data_f92e5ab0d601ef281b7f8d5e197e5b13
#
_entry.id   f92e5ab0d601ef281b7f8d5e197e5b13
#
_cell.length_a   1.000
_cell.length_b   1.000
_cell.length_c   1.000
_cell.angle_alpha   90.00
_cell.angle_beta   90.00
_cell.angle_gamma   90.00
#
_symmetry.space_group_name_H-M   'P 1'
#
loop_
_entity.id
_entity.type
_entity.pdbx_description
1 polymer ?
#
loop_
_entity_poly.entity_id
_entity_poly.type
_entity_poly.pdbx_seq_one_letter_code
_entity_poly.pdbx_strand_id
1 'polypeptide(L)'
;MPYLLSYTRKPIDNILYDARLACSMHIAVSTDGTRYKALNHNSGILFGKATENTDGSLNPKALRKPYILEADGYYEIIALRTAGDGEADPEIDNGIKAIFEDNEEKSGESAYTPVKYTTKDFLIYSEPEVIAPDEYLKAVTKIRSQSVWSSLSETAIKGCDGIEGVIPCCVVKISEELYDRLTKKLTTPYNTGVSFPESITVSSKEELKEYRAVSSYSDGSTALRSVEWNLDGIDFSTPGDYLLSGRLRQEHFEFPIALHRADPCMIRWNGKYLFVATNDADGNHTLYIRESDTLKDIASADERLILDSDTYENIKGLLWAPEFHVIGDRLYIFFACTPGEFFCEESHVMYLKKNGNPLNKKDWSKPKRVVRADGSDICEAGKEITLDMTAFEWEGKWYAVWSERQFLPKDLGAWLYIAELNPEKPWMLAGEPKVLSKPEPGWANNHTFVDEGPFALPTENRLYLTFSSAAVDTSYVVGLLQIEKGKDLLDRKNWRKTEYPILTSRSVPGEYGTGHNAYMTDADGTIWNTYHARPGTEAPRSSGIRRVHFDMDGEPVLDMTEDLDINPIFGIVKTRLIIRR
;
A
#
# COMPACT_ATOMS: atom_id res chain seq x y z
N MET A 1 -9.77 25.80 19.91
CA MET A 1 -8.54 25.01 19.64
C MET A 1 -8.89 23.55 19.79
N PRO A 2 -8.70 22.76 18.78
CA PRO A 2 -8.96 21.32 18.81
C PRO A 2 -7.96 20.55 19.66
N TYR A 3 -8.26 19.28 19.86
CA TYR A 3 -7.50 18.37 20.71
C TYR A 3 -7.09 17.13 19.93
N LEU A 4 -5.92 16.59 20.27
CA LEU A 4 -5.42 15.30 19.79
C LEU A 4 -5.21 14.37 20.97
N LEU A 5 -5.81 13.18 20.89
CA LEU A 5 -5.63 12.07 21.83
C LEU A 5 -4.64 11.09 21.23
N SER A 6 -3.57 10.73 21.94
CA SER A 6 -2.78 9.54 21.68
C SER A 6 -3.28 8.37 22.52
N TYR A 7 -3.27 7.16 21.94
CA TYR A 7 -3.71 5.97 22.63
C TYR A 7 -3.05 4.72 22.05
N THR A 8 -3.04 3.63 22.80
CA THR A 8 -2.87 2.27 22.30
C THR A 8 -4.21 1.57 22.30
N ARG A 9 -4.29 0.36 21.76
CA ARG A 9 -5.55 -0.40 21.76
C ARG A 9 -5.45 -1.68 22.54
N LYS A 10 -6.60 -2.18 22.97
CA LYS A 10 -6.76 -3.60 23.28
C LYS A 10 -6.82 -4.37 21.98
N PRO A 11 -6.20 -5.54 21.87
CA PRO A 11 -6.48 -6.45 20.76
C PRO A 11 -7.99 -6.72 20.69
N ILE A 12 -8.55 -6.71 19.49
CA ILE A 12 -9.97 -7.01 19.31
C ILE A 12 -10.14 -8.52 19.24
N ASP A 13 -9.36 -9.12 18.37
CA ASP A 13 -9.11 -10.56 18.26
C ASP A 13 -7.71 -10.77 17.64
N ASN A 14 -7.22 -11.99 17.70
CA ASN A 14 -5.90 -12.31 17.14
C ASN A 14 -5.91 -12.47 15.61
N ILE A 15 -7.05 -12.30 14.95
CA ILE A 15 -7.23 -12.47 13.52
C ILE A 15 -7.17 -11.11 12.82
N LEU A 16 -7.91 -10.11 13.32
CA LEU A 16 -8.06 -8.82 12.64
C LEU A 16 -7.16 -7.72 13.19
N TYR A 17 -6.92 -7.72 14.48
CA TYR A 17 -6.13 -6.67 15.13
C TYR A 17 -5.49 -7.19 16.42
N ASP A 18 -4.41 -7.90 16.28
CA ASP A 18 -3.69 -8.55 17.36
C ASP A 18 -2.88 -7.59 18.25
N ALA A 19 -2.21 -8.14 19.25
CA ALA A 19 -1.44 -7.38 20.21
C ALA A 19 -0.30 -6.56 19.58
N ARG A 20 0.31 -7.02 18.49
CA ARG A 20 1.41 -6.31 17.80
C ARG A 20 0.91 -5.03 17.15
N LEU A 21 -0.19 -5.09 16.42
CA LEU A 21 -0.82 -3.92 15.81
C LEU A 21 -1.42 -2.99 16.88
N ALA A 22 -2.04 -3.56 17.91
CA ALA A 22 -2.65 -2.82 19.01
C ALA A 22 -1.63 -2.03 19.85
N CYS A 23 -0.41 -2.57 20.02
CA CYS A 23 0.70 -1.92 20.72
C CYS A 23 1.50 -1.01 19.78
N SER A 24 0.84 0.01 19.26
CA SER A 24 1.36 1.10 18.45
C SER A 24 0.70 2.41 18.86
N MET A 25 1.20 3.53 18.39
CA MET A 25 0.54 4.83 18.63
C MET A 25 -0.62 4.99 17.65
N HIS A 26 -1.81 5.19 18.20
CA HIS A 26 -3.03 5.58 17.52
C HIS A 26 -3.37 7.02 17.88
N ILE A 27 -4.10 7.71 17.02
CA ILE A 27 -4.57 9.06 17.30
C ILE A 27 -6.06 9.23 17.02
N ALA A 28 -6.66 10.10 17.81
CA ALA A 28 -8.00 10.59 17.60
C ALA A 28 -8.05 12.10 17.80
N VAL A 29 -8.96 12.77 17.13
CA VAL A 29 -9.10 14.23 17.20
C VAL A 29 -10.47 14.65 17.68
N SER A 30 -10.55 15.83 18.31
CA SER A 30 -11.79 16.46 18.76
C SER A 30 -11.71 17.97 18.55
N THR A 31 -12.81 18.59 18.15
CA THR A 31 -12.91 20.05 18.02
C THR A 31 -13.04 20.77 19.37
N ASP A 32 -13.58 20.11 20.38
CA ASP A 32 -13.96 20.73 21.67
C ASP A 32 -13.47 19.94 22.90
N GLY A 33 -12.85 18.76 22.70
CA GLY A 33 -12.39 17.88 23.78
C GLY A 33 -13.51 17.04 24.42
N THR A 34 -14.73 17.04 23.89
CA THR A 34 -15.88 16.31 24.46
C THR A 34 -16.19 15.01 23.72
N ARG A 35 -15.84 14.91 22.45
CA ARG A 35 -15.99 13.70 21.62
C ARG A 35 -14.83 13.58 20.68
N TYR A 36 -14.17 12.43 20.70
CA TYR A 36 -13.02 12.11 19.84
C TYR A 36 -13.44 11.19 18.70
N LYS A 37 -12.88 11.47 17.52
CA LYS A 37 -12.99 10.62 16.31
C LYS A 37 -11.62 10.00 16.04
N ALA A 38 -11.55 8.68 16.02
CA ALA A 38 -10.35 7.96 15.61
C ALA A 38 -9.99 8.27 14.15
N LEU A 39 -8.70 8.41 13.87
CA LEU A 39 -8.17 8.57 12.53
C LEU A 39 -7.59 7.26 12.01
N ASN A 40 -7.20 7.23 10.73
CA ASN A 40 -6.56 6.08 10.06
C ASN A 40 -7.33 4.76 10.30
N HIS A 41 -8.65 4.75 10.13
CA HIS A 41 -9.52 3.58 10.37
C HIS A 41 -9.35 2.96 11.77
N ASN A 42 -8.99 3.78 12.77
CA ASN A 42 -8.64 3.32 14.11
C ASN A 42 -7.47 2.32 14.08
N SER A 43 -6.50 2.53 13.17
CA SER A 43 -5.23 1.80 13.07
C SER A 43 -4.07 2.67 13.55
N GLY A 44 -2.94 2.04 13.90
CA GLY A 44 -1.75 2.74 14.36
C GLY A 44 -1.15 3.65 13.27
N ILE A 45 -0.49 4.72 13.72
CA ILE A 45 0.23 5.68 12.85
C ILE A 45 1.73 5.72 13.13
N LEU A 46 2.18 5.18 14.26
CA LEU A 46 3.59 5.00 14.61
C LEU A 46 3.76 3.65 15.30
N PHE A 47 4.64 2.84 14.77
CA PHE A 47 4.90 1.48 15.25
C PHE A 47 6.32 1.34 15.78
N GLY A 48 6.54 0.38 16.66
CA GLY A 48 7.87 -0.02 17.08
C GLY A 48 8.69 -0.51 15.87
N LYS A 49 9.89 0.05 15.69
CA LYS A 49 10.83 -0.46 14.69
C LYS A 49 11.65 -1.60 15.30
N ALA A 50 11.75 -2.72 14.58
CA ALA A 50 12.60 -3.84 14.94
C ALA A 50 14.06 -3.39 15.09
N THR A 51 14.78 -4.01 16.02
CA THR A 51 16.24 -3.84 16.14
C THR A 51 16.94 -4.93 15.37
N GLU A 52 18.08 -4.62 14.76
CA GLU A 52 18.87 -5.59 14.01
C GLU A 52 19.90 -6.27 14.92
N ASN A 53 19.92 -7.60 14.90
CA ASN A 53 20.91 -8.40 15.61
C ASN A 53 22.22 -8.47 14.83
N THR A 54 23.30 -8.91 15.47
CA THR A 54 24.64 -9.02 14.83
C THR A 54 24.69 -9.99 13.65
N ASP A 55 23.74 -10.93 13.56
CA ASP A 55 23.59 -11.89 12.45
C ASP A 55 22.67 -11.36 11.32
N GLY A 56 22.24 -10.10 11.38
CA GLY A 56 21.36 -9.46 10.40
C GLY A 56 19.87 -9.75 10.59
N SER A 57 19.49 -10.64 11.52
CA SER A 57 18.08 -10.90 11.82
C SER A 57 17.44 -9.74 12.55
N LEU A 58 16.14 -9.55 12.33
CA LEU A 58 15.36 -8.51 12.97
C LEU A 58 14.73 -9.03 14.26
N ASN A 59 14.77 -8.20 15.31
CA ASN A 59 14.13 -8.45 16.58
C ASN A 59 12.91 -7.54 16.69
N PRO A 60 11.67 -8.08 16.66
CA PRO A 60 10.45 -7.28 16.58
C PRO A 60 10.25 -6.44 17.84
N LYS A 61 9.68 -5.25 17.67
CA LYS A 61 9.40 -4.33 18.77
C LYS A 61 7.98 -3.78 18.66
N ALA A 62 7.40 -3.45 19.80
CA ALA A 62 6.12 -2.77 19.93
C ALA A 62 6.30 -1.44 20.68
N LEU A 63 5.31 -0.55 20.60
CA LEU A 63 5.27 0.71 21.34
C LEU A 63 4.13 0.70 22.34
N ARG A 64 4.44 1.10 23.58
CA ARG A 64 3.46 1.28 24.64
C ARG A 64 3.55 2.68 25.23
N LYS A 65 2.43 3.16 25.75
CA LYS A 65 2.35 4.46 26.46
C LYS A 65 2.93 5.63 25.62
N PRO A 66 2.44 5.87 24.40
CA PRO A 66 2.92 6.97 23.58
C PRO A 66 2.39 8.31 24.10
N TYR A 67 3.17 8.96 24.95
CA TYR A 67 2.88 10.29 25.48
C TYR A 67 3.37 11.37 24.53
N ILE A 68 2.62 12.46 24.41
CA ILE A 68 2.94 13.61 23.58
C ILE A 68 3.39 14.76 24.49
N LEU A 69 4.53 15.34 24.20
CA LEU A 69 5.03 16.58 24.81
C LEU A 69 5.16 17.66 23.74
N GLU A 70 4.49 18.77 23.93
CA GLU A 70 4.65 19.94 23.07
C GLU A 70 6.00 20.62 23.34
N ALA A 71 6.75 20.88 22.26
CA ALA A 71 7.99 21.61 22.25
C ALA A 71 7.87 22.85 21.36
N ASP A 72 8.92 23.65 21.25
CA ASP A 72 8.89 24.88 20.45
C ASP A 72 8.90 24.55 18.93
N GLY A 73 7.71 24.54 18.34
CA GLY A 73 7.50 24.29 16.92
C GLY A 73 7.52 22.81 16.47
N TYR A 74 7.50 21.86 17.42
CA TYR A 74 7.37 20.42 17.14
C TYR A 74 6.79 19.68 18.36
N TYR A 75 6.57 18.37 18.19
CA TYR A 75 6.12 17.47 19.27
C TYR A 75 7.16 16.38 19.51
N GLU A 76 7.35 16.01 20.76
CA GLU A 76 8.10 14.82 21.16
C GLU A 76 7.11 13.72 21.53
N ILE A 77 7.33 12.53 20.98
CA ILE A 77 6.59 11.32 21.35
C ILE A 77 7.50 10.50 22.26
N ILE A 78 7.12 10.39 23.52
CA ILE A 78 7.86 9.63 24.54
C ILE A 78 7.09 8.31 24.76
N ALA A 79 7.73 7.19 24.48
CA ALA A 79 7.10 5.88 24.55
C ALA A 79 8.02 4.82 25.18
N LEU A 80 7.44 3.68 25.51
CA LEU A 80 8.19 2.49 25.90
C LEU A 80 8.25 1.52 24.72
N ARG A 81 9.46 1.20 24.28
CA ARG A 81 9.71 0.13 23.31
C ARG A 81 9.80 -1.18 24.08
N THR A 82 8.99 -2.16 23.67
CA THR A 82 8.88 -3.48 24.30
C THR A 82 9.15 -4.59 23.29
N ALA A 83 9.20 -5.86 23.74
CA ALA A 83 9.19 -7.01 22.83
C ALA A 83 7.96 -6.99 21.91
N GLY A 84 8.12 -7.55 20.71
CA GLY A 84 7.11 -7.44 19.65
C GLY A 84 5.92 -8.38 19.78
N ASP A 85 6.02 -9.42 20.58
CA ASP A 85 4.97 -10.42 20.83
C ASP A 85 3.86 -9.96 21.78
N GLY A 86 4.03 -8.73 22.30
CA GLY A 86 2.94 -7.86 22.71
C GLY A 86 1.90 -8.39 23.67
N GLU A 87 2.22 -9.36 24.55
CA GLU A 87 1.33 -9.61 25.68
C GLU A 87 1.16 -8.30 26.47
N ALA A 88 -0.08 -7.89 26.60
CA ALA A 88 -0.41 -6.76 27.45
C ALA A 88 0.00 -7.12 28.87
N ASP A 89 1.10 -6.52 29.36
CA ASP A 89 1.43 -6.60 30.76
C ASP A 89 0.48 -5.63 31.49
N PRO A 90 -0.53 -6.15 32.22
CA PRO A 90 -1.48 -5.31 32.94
C PRO A 90 -0.84 -4.58 34.13
N GLU A 91 0.39 -4.94 34.53
CA GLU A 91 1.07 -4.36 35.69
C GLU A 91 1.94 -3.13 35.37
N ILE A 92 2.16 -2.82 34.07
CA ILE A 92 2.89 -1.59 33.66
C ILE A 92 2.29 -0.31 34.29
N ASP A 93 1.02 -0.35 34.67
CA ASP A 93 0.32 0.81 35.21
C ASP A 93 0.61 1.11 36.69
N ASN A 94 1.14 0.16 37.46
CA ASN A 94 1.25 0.26 38.92
C ASN A 94 2.64 0.64 39.45
N GLY A 95 3.66 0.74 38.60
CA GLY A 95 4.98 1.08 39.11
C GLY A 95 6.06 1.19 38.05
N ILE A 96 5.98 2.20 37.16
CA ILE A 96 7.03 2.47 36.14
C ILE A 96 8.44 2.45 36.75
N LYS A 97 8.59 2.83 38.02
CA LYS A 97 9.88 2.80 38.72
C LYS A 97 10.36 1.38 39.01
N ALA A 98 9.44 0.47 39.40
CA ALA A 98 9.75 -0.95 39.67
C ALA A 98 10.12 -1.69 38.36
N ILE A 99 9.54 -1.31 37.22
CA ILE A 99 9.84 -1.90 35.91
C ILE A 99 11.32 -1.70 35.52
N PHE A 100 11.91 -0.56 35.86
CA PHE A 100 13.32 -0.30 35.55
C PHE A 100 14.28 -0.91 36.59
N GLU A 101 13.84 -1.12 37.82
CA GLU A 101 14.65 -1.69 38.88
C GLU A 101 14.76 -3.22 38.79
N ASP A 102 13.70 -3.93 38.33
CA ASP A 102 13.68 -5.41 38.22
C ASP A 102 14.39 -5.98 36.97
N ASN A 103 14.70 -5.17 35.97
CA ASN A 103 15.19 -5.66 34.67
C ASN A 103 16.70 -5.53 34.45
N GLU A 104 17.46 -4.91 35.34
CA GLU A 104 18.92 -4.83 35.21
C GLU A 104 19.64 -6.18 35.38
N GLU A 105 18.98 -7.19 35.97
CA GLU A 105 19.63 -8.47 36.27
C GLU A 105 19.40 -9.60 35.27
N LYS A 106 18.46 -9.47 34.28
CA LYS A 106 17.98 -10.66 33.56
C LYS A 106 18.38 -10.83 32.09
N SER A 107 18.81 -9.83 31.34
CA SER A 107 19.08 -10.02 29.88
C SER A 107 19.98 -9.05 29.16
N GLY A 108 20.61 -8.06 29.77
CA GLY A 108 21.41 -7.06 29.05
C GLY A 108 20.62 -6.10 28.14
N GLU A 109 19.36 -6.40 27.83
CA GLU A 109 18.36 -5.47 27.29
C GLU A 109 17.19 -5.40 28.26
N SER A 110 16.86 -4.19 28.74
CA SER A 110 15.66 -3.93 29.54
C SER A 110 14.42 -4.37 28.73
N ALA A 111 13.49 -5.10 29.38
CA ALA A 111 12.20 -5.48 28.77
C ALA A 111 11.43 -4.24 28.25
N TYR A 112 11.72 -3.07 28.82
CA TYR A 112 11.15 -1.78 28.46
C TYR A 112 12.26 -0.75 28.22
N THR A 113 12.42 -0.34 26.99
CA THR A 113 13.40 0.68 26.62
C THR A 113 12.67 1.98 26.33
N PRO A 114 12.88 3.06 27.10
CA PRO A 114 12.33 4.36 26.81
C PRO A 114 12.88 4.89 25.49
N VAL A 115 11.99 5.37 24.63
CA VAL A 115 12.34 5.94 23.33
C VAL A 115 11.63 7.28 23.12
N LYS A 116 12.27 8.13 22.34
CA LYS A 116 11.76 9.43 21.94
C LYS A 116 11.77 9.54 20.41
N TYR A 117 10.69 10.06 19.86
CA TYR A 117 10.59 10.49 18.48
C TYR A 117 10.25 11.97 18.44
N THR A 118 10.58 12.64 17.36
CA THR A 118 10.14 14.02 17.10
C THR A 118 9.30 14.06 15.85
N THR A 119 8.28 14.92 15.84
CA THR A 119 7.39 15.13 14.70
C THR A 119 6.85 16.56 14.69
N LYS A 120 6.52 17.08 13.50
CA LYS A 120 5.83 18.36 13.36
C LYS A 120 4.35 18.17 13.03
N ASP A 121 3.98 17.04 12.49
CA ASP A 121 2.67 16.80 11.85
C ASP A 121 2.03 15.45 12.18
N PHE A 122 2.66 14.61 13.00
CA PHE A 122 2.23 13.24 13.32
C PHE A 122 2.10 12.32 12.10
N LEU A 123 2.73 12.66 10.97
CA LEU A 123 2.77 11.87 9.74
C LEU A 123 4.19 11.42 9.41
N ILE A 124 5.18 12.22 9.79
CA ILE A 124 6.61 11.95 9.62
C ILE A 124 7.29 12.06 10.98
N TYR A 125 8.10 11.08 11.31
CA TYR A 125 8.80 11.00 12.58
C TYR A 125 10.32 10.90 12.37
N SER A 126 11.07 11.34 13.39
CA SER A 126 12.51 11.03 13.46
C SER A 126 12.74 9.53 13.69
N GLU A 127 13.96 9.06 13.46
CA GLU A 127 14.36 7.76 14.01
C GLU A 127 14.24 7.76 15.54
N PRO A 128 13.95 6.60 16.16
CA PRO A 128 13.83 6.48 17.61
C PRO A 128 15.17 6.74 18.30
N GLU A 129 15.17 7.68 19.24
CA GLU A 129 16.28 7.93 20.16
C GLU A 129 16.01 7.19 21.48
N VAL A 130 16.96 6.38 21.94
CA VAL A 130 16.88 5.75 23.26
C VAL A 130 17.21 6.80 24.30
N ILE A 131 16.33 7.00 25.29
CA ILE A 131 16.50 7.96 26.38
C ILE A 131 16.65 7.25 27.72
N ALA A 132 17.26 7.94 28.70
CA ALA A 132 17.42 7.39 30.03
C ALA A 132 16.08 7.24 30.76
N PRO A 133 15.90 6.20 31.64
CA PRO A 133 14.68 6.03 32.44
C PRO A 133 14.27 7.27 33.22
N ASP A 134 15.22 7.97 33.82
CA ASP A 134 14.98 9.22 34.54
C ASP A 134 14.44 10.35 33.64
N GLU A 135 14.88 10.43 32.40
CA GLU A 135 14.39 11.38 31.42
C GLU A 135 12.94 11.07 31.05
N TYR A 136 12.63 9.78 30.82
CA TYR A 136 11.27 9.31 30.59
C TYR A 136 10.35 9.69 31.76
N LEU A 137 10.74 9.38 33.00
CA LEU A 137 9.95 9.69 34.19
C LEU A 137 9.71 11.20 34.37
N LYS A 138 10.71 12.02 34.10
CA LYS A 138 10.59 13.50 34.12
C LYS A 138 9.61 13.98 33.05
N ALA A 139 9.72 13.47 31.83
CA ALA A 139 8.82 13.81 30.73
C ALA A 139 7.37 13.43 31.04
N VAL A 140 7.12 12.21 31.50
CA VAL A 140 5.78 11.73 31.89
C VAL A 140 5.21 12.56 33.05
N THR A 141 6.02 12.89 34.05
CA THR A 141 5.61 13.76 35.16
C THR A 141 5.21 15.16 34.67
N LYS A 142 6.00 15.74 33.76
CA LYS A 142 5.70 17.03 33.14
C LYS A 142 4.38 16.98 32.37
N ILE A 143 4.17 15.94 31.55
CA ILE A 143 2.94 15.75 30.78
C ILE A 143 1.73 15.64 31.72
N ARG A 144 1.84 14.86 32.80
CA ARG A 144 0.78 14.69 33.80
C ARG A 144 0.47 15.96 34.58
N SER A 145 1.43 16.86 34.73
CA SER A 145 1.25 18.16 35.39
C SER A 145 0.66 19.25 34.49
N GLN A 146 0.67 19.06 33.18
CA GLN A 146 0.07 19.99 32.22
C GLN A 146 -1.47 19.92 32.29
N SER A 147 -2.15 21.04 32.21
CA SER A 147 -3.53 21.28 32.65
C SER A 147 -4.64 20.43 32.03
N VAL A 148 -4.37 19.71 30.93
CA VAL A 148 -5.35 18.80 30.31
C VAL A 148 -5.43 17.46 31.06
N TRP A 149 -4.40 17.12 31.85
CA TRP A 149 -4.26 15.84 32.56
C TRP A 149 -4.46 15.89 34.07
N SER A 150 -4.47 17.07 34.67
CA SER A 150 -4.38 17.22 36.14
C SER A 150 -5.51 16.61 36.97
N SER A 151 -6.54 16.06 36.35
CA SER A 151 -7.70 15.49 37.05
C SER A 151 -8.16 14.13 36.56
N LEU A 152 -7.44 13.47 35.65
CA LEU A 152 -7.92 12.25 35.01
C LEU A 152 -7.00 11.08 35.30
N SER A 153 -7.53 10.02 35.93
CA SER A 153 -6.97 8.68 35.86
C SER A 153 -6.94 8.24 34.37
N GLU A 154 -5.97 7.44 33.99
CA GLU A 154 -5.81 6.92 32.61
C GLU A 154 -7.06 6.26 32.01
N THR A 155 -8.03 5.92 32.86
CA THR A 155 -9.34 5.32 32.50
C THR A 155 -10.46 6.32 32.22
N ALA A 156 -10.23 7.62 32.37
CA ALA A 156 -11.30 8.61 32.41
C ALA A 156 -11.13 9.81 31.46
N ILE A 157 -10.48 9.66 30.31
CA ILE A 157 -10.55 10.67 29.26
C ILE A 157 -11.97 10.65 28.68
N LYS A 158 -12.75 11.69 29.01
CA LYS A 158 -14.11 11.83 28.53
C LYS A 158 -14.14 11.91 27.00
N GLY A 159 -15.14 11.27 26.39
CA GLY A 159 -15.44 11.40 24.97
C GLY A 159 -14.72 10.45 24.04
N CYS A 160 -13.91 9.51 24.54
CA CYS A 160 -13.31 8.46 23.75
C CYS A 160 -14.07 7.10 23.77
N ASP A 161 -15.19 7.03 24.49
CA ASP A 161 -15.99 5.80 24.68
C ASP A 161 -16.51 5.18 23.37
N GLY A 162 -16.60 5.99 22.30
CA GLY A 162 -16.98 5.52 20.95
C GLY A 162 -15.84 4.94 20.14
N ILE A 163 -14.61 4.92 20.65
CA ILE A 163 -13.43 4.37 19.97
C ILE A 163 -13.20 2.95 20.44
N GLU A 164 -13.35 2.00 19.53
CA GLU A 164 -13.19 0.58 19.82
C GLU A 164 -11.78 0.26 20.37
N GLY A 165 -11.74 -0.42 21.51
CA GLY A 165 -10.50 -0.91 22.12
C GLY A 165 -9.57 0.17 22.67
N VAL A 166 -9.98 1.42 22.77
CA VAL A 166 -9.13 2.54 23.20
C VAL A 166 -8.53 2.35 24.59
N ILE A 167 -7.21 2.57 24.71
CA ILE A 167 -6.48 2.70 25.98
C ILE A 167 -5.79 4.08 25.91
N PRO A 168 -6.43 5.13 26.49
CA PRO A 168 -5.95 6.49 26.38
C PRO A 168 -4.57 6.67 27.02
N CYS A 169 -3.71 7.47 26.39
CA CYS A 169 -2.38 7.81 26.92
C CYS A 169 -2.25 9.28 27.24
N CYS A 170 -2.57 10.17 26.30
CA CYS A 170 -2.34 11.61 26.46
C CYS A 170 -3.27 12.43 25.56
N VAL A 171 -3.65 13.62 26.03
CA VAL A 171 -4.39 14.63 25.25
C VAL A 171 -3.61 15.92 25.20
N VAL A 172 -3.38 16.45 24.00
CA VAL A 172 -2.76 17.75 23.78
C VAL A 172 -3.68 18.65 22.97
N LYS A 173 -3.53 19.97 23.14
CA LYS A 173 -4.16 20.95 22.25
C LYS A 173 -3.32 21.06 20.98
N ILE A 174 -4.00 21.16 19.84
CA ILE A 174 -3.33 21.35 18.54
C ILE A 174 -3.93 22.57 17.82
N SER A 175 -3.22 23.07 16.81
CA SER A 175 -3.74 24.14 15.95
C SER A 175 -4.89 23.64 15.07
N GLU A 176 -5.73 24.56 14.61
CA GLU A 176 -6.79 24.26 13.61
C GLU A 176 -6.18 23.72 12.32
N GLU A 177 -5.03 24.26 11.91
CA GLU A 177 -4.30 23.83 10.71
C GLU A 177 -3.85 22.35 10.82
N LEU A 178 -3.27 21.97 11.98
CA LEU A 178 -2.85 20.60 12.22
C LEU A 178 -4.05 19.65 12.32
N TYR A 179 -5.13 20.06 12.97
CA TYR A 179 -6.38 19.31 13.03
C TYR A 179 -6.93 19.02 11.61
N ASP A 180 -7.01 20.06 10.78
CA ASP A 180 -7.46 19.97 9.40
C ASP A 180 -6.55 19.05 8.57
N ARG A 181 -5.24 19.23 8.71
CA ARG A 181 -4.22 18.42 8.04
C ARG A 181 -4.38 16.93 8.36
N LEU A 182 -4.43 16.58 9.65
CA LEU A 182 -4.56 15.20 10.10
C LEU A 182 -5.90 14.57 9.66
N THR A 183 -6.99 15.32 9.80
CA THR A 183 -8.31 14.83 9.38
C THR A 183 -8.36 14.54 7.89
N LYS A 184 -7.82 15.44 7.06
CA LYS A 184 -7.77 15.28 5.60
C LYS A 184 -6.87 14.13 5.18
N LYS A 185 -5.69 13.98 5.82
CA LYS A 185 -4.71 12.97 5.43
C LYS A 185 -5.06 11.56 5.90
N LEU A 186 -5.64 11.42 7.08
CA LEU A 186 -5.90 10.14 7.75
C LEU A 186 -7.38 9.72 7.69
N THR A 187 -8.12 10.25 6.74
CA THR A 187 -9.49 9.82 6.44
C THR A 187 -9.61 9.64 4.93
N THR A 188 -10.20 8.53 4.48
CA THR A 188 -10.42 8.30 3.05
C THR A 188 -11.21 9.46 2.43
N PRO A 189 -10.69 10.12 1.40
CA PRO A 189 -11.38 11.22 0.74
C PRO A 189 -12.69 10.77 0.11
N TYR A 190 -13.67 11.66 0.02
CA TYR A 190 -14.94 11.43 -0.67
C TYR A 190 -15.28 12.62 -1.57
N ASN A 191 -16.02 12.36 -2.65
CA ASN A 191 -16.39 13.37 -3.63
C ASN A 191 -17.35 14.42 -3.04
N THR A 192 -16.98 15.70 -3.16
CA THR A 192 -17.73 16.85 -2.64
C THR A 192 -18.31 17.75 -3.73
N GLY A 193 -17.94 17.53 -4.98
CA GLY A 193 -18.44 18.31 -6.09
C GLY A 193 -17.81 17.94 -7.42
N VAL A 194 -18.40 18.45 -8.49
CA VAL A 194 -17.90 18.31 -9.86
C VAL A 194 -18.06 19.62 -10.58
N SER A 195 -17.05 20.03 -11.33
CA SER A 195 -17.09 21.18 -12.21
C SER A 195 -16.81 20.77 -13.65
N PHE A 196 -17.44 21.48 -14.57
CA PHE A 196 -17.26 21.33 -16.02
C PHE A 196 -17.45 22.70 -16.70
N PRO A 197 -16.79 23.02 -17.82
CA PRO A 197 -16.99 24.28 -18.54
C PRO A 197 -18.46 24.51 -18.91
N GLU A 198 -18.97 25.74 -18.74
CA GLU A 198 -20.35 26.10 -19.09
C GLU A 198 -20.60 25.96 -20.60
N SER A 199 -19.56 26.11 -21.43
CA SER A 199 -19.61 25.90 -22.88
C SER A 199 -18.32 25.28 -23.39
N ILE A 200 -18.45 24.40 -24.39
CA ILE A 200 -17.35 23.80 -25.13
C ILE A 200 -17.56 24.00 -26.64
N THR A 201 -16.47 24.09 -27.39
CA THR A 201 -16.51 24.22 -28.86
C THR A 201 -15.75 23.05 -29.46
N VAL A 202 -16.38 22.34 -30.40
CA VAL A 202 -15.79 21.20 -31.11
C VAL A 202 -16.11 21.27 -32.60
N SER A 203 -15.29 20.62 -33.42
CA SER A 203 -15.52 20.41 -34.87
C SER A 203 -15.95 18.95 -35.15
N SER A 204 -15.73 18.04 -34.22
CA SER A 204 -16.07 16.63 -34.37
C SER A 204 -16.50 16.00 -33.04
N LYS A 205 -17.11 14.82 -33.13
CA LYS A 205 -17.48 14.00 -31.96
C LYS A 205 -16.23 13.55 -31.16
N GLU A 206 -15.16 13.26 -31.87
CA GLU A 206 -13.90 12.77 -31.30
C GLU A 206 -13.28 13.78 -30.32
N GLU A 207 -13.41 15.08 -30.60
CA GLU A 207 -12.89 16.16 -29.77
C GLU A 207 -13.59 16.25 -28.38
N LEU A 208 -14.79 15.67 -28.22
CA LEU A 208 -15.44 15.61 -26.91
C LEU A 208 -14.62 14.86 -25.88
N LYS A 209 -13.77 13.93 -26.29
CA LYS A 209 -12.90 13.15 -25.41
C LYS A 209 -11.81 13.99 -24.75
N GLU A 210 -11.48 15.16 -25.31
CA GLU A 210 -10.48 16.07 -24.76
C GLU A 210 -11.02 16.84 -23.54
N TYR A 211 -12.33 16.95 -23.42
CA TYR A 211 -12.97 17.66 -22.32
C TYR A 211 -13.22 16.72 -21.15
N ARG A 212 -12.65 17.07 -20.00
CA ARG A 212 -12.76 16.32 -18.76
C ARG A 212 -13.48 17.13 -17.69
N ALA A 213 -14.30 16.47 -16.88
CA ALA A 213 -14.82 17.05 -15.67
C ALA A 213 -13.74 17.04 -14.57
N VAL A 214 -13.82 17.97 -13.64
CA VAL A 214 -12.97 18.01 -12.45
C VAL A 214 -13.81 17.65 -11.25
N SER A 215 -13.57 16.49 -10.67
CA SER A 215 -14.12 16.09 -9.37
C SER A 215 -13.29 16.67 -8.23
N SER A 216 -13.94 17.24 -7.22
CA SER A 216 -13.33 17.74 -6.00
C SER A 216 -13.61 16.78 -4.84
N TYR A 217 -12.66 16.66 -3.91
CA TYR A 217 -12.74 15.73 -2.78
C TYR A 217 -12.57 16.44 -1.44
N SER A 218 -12.99 15.76 -0.37
CA SER A 218 -13.06 16.30 0.99
C SER A 218 -11.72 16.73 1.58
N ASP A 219 -10.62 16.16 1.09
CA ASP A 219 -9.26 16.54 1.48
C ASP A 219 -8.71 17.75 0.71
N GLY A 220 -9.44 18.24 -0.30
CA GLY A 220 -9.05 19.33 -1.19
C GLY A 220 -8.36 18.86 -2.47
N SER A 221 -8.13 17.56 -2.64
CA SER A 221 -7.62 16.98 -3.89
C SER A 221 -8.66 17.07 -5.02
N THR A 222 -8.20 16.87 -6.25
CA THR A 222 -9.05 16.84 -7.45
C THR A 222 -8.65 15.70 -8.37
N ALA A 223 -9.60 15.26 -9.20
CA ALA A 223 -9.32 14.29 -10.26
C ALA A 223 -10.02 14.64 -11.56
N LEU A 224 -9.32 14.46 -12.68
CA LEU A 224 -9.91 14.55 -14.02
C LEU A 224 -10.75 13.30 -14.30
N ARG A 225 -11.99 13.54 -14.78
CA ARG A 225 -12.96 12.46 -15.03
C ARG A 225 -13.45 12.52 -16.46
N SER A 226 -13.47 11.38 -17.13
CA SER A 226 -14.12 11.23 -18.43
C SER A 226 -15.63 11.34 -18.29
N VAL A 227 -16.28 11.84 -19.34
CA VAL A 227 -17.73 12.01 -19.39
C VAL A 227 -18.30 11.18 -20.54
N GLU A 228 -19.28 10.37 -20.24
CA GLU A 228 -20.10 9.65 -21.21
C GLU A 228 -21.24 10.55 -21.63
N TRP A 229 -21.15 11.07 -22.85
CA TRP A 229 -22.10 12.06 -23.37
C TRP A 229 -23.35 11.42 -23.95
N ASN A 230 -24.51 11.97 -23.63
CA ASN A 230 -25.73 11.68 -24.37
C ASN A 230 -25.73 12.52 -25.66
N LEU A 231 -25.57 11.85 -26.79
CA LEU A 231 -25.47 12.48 -28.11
C LEU A 231 -26.76 12.41 -28.90
N ASP A 232 -27.88 12.03 -28.28
CA ASP A 232 -29.18 11.95 -28.96
C ASP A 232 -29.59 13.34 -29.50
N GLY A 233 -29.89 13.37 -30.78
CA GLY A 233 -30.30 14.60 -31.47
C GLY A 233 -29.19 15.61 -31.80
N ILE A 234 -27.90 15.23 -31.63
CA ILE A 234 -26.77 16.07 -31.99
C ILE A 234 -26.20 15.65 -33.33
N ASP A 235 -26.22 16.58 -34.29
CA ASP A 235 -25.62 16.41 -35.63
C ASP A 235 -24.30 17.16 -35.72
N PHE A 236 -23.18 16.46 -35.67
CA PHE A 236 -21.83 17.04 -35.78
C PHE A 236 -21.50 17.52 -37.21
N SER A 237 -22.30 17.16 -38.21
CA SER A 237 -22.11 17.66 -39.59
C SER A 237 -22.66 19.07 -39.78
N THR A 238 -23.53 19.54 -38.89
CA THR A 238 -24.21 20.84 -38.97
C THR A 238 -23.75 21.77 -37.85
N PRO A 239 -23.13 22.93 -38.16
CA PRO A 239 -22.81 23.93 -37.15
C PRO A 239 -24.04 24.36 -36.36
N GLY A 240 -23.92 24.47 -35.04
CA GLY A 240 -25.05 24.82 -34.20
C GLY A 240 -24.70 24.84 -32.72
N ASP A 241 -25.67 25.24 -31.92
CA ASP A 241 -25.60 25.27 -30.46
C ASP A 241 -26.58 24.26 -29.88
N TYR A 242 -26.09 23.38 -29.02
CA TYR A 242 -26.86 22.31 -28.41
C TYR A 242 -26.70 22.33 -26.89
N LEU A 243 -27.70 21.91 -26.17
CA LEU A 243 -27.54 21.56 -24.73
C LEU A 243 -27.08 20.13 -24.63
N LEU A 244 -25.85 19.91 -24.14
CA LEU A 244 -25.25 18.60 -23.97
C LEU A 244 -25.31 18.20 -22.51
N SER A 245 -25.70 16.97 -22.25
CA SER A 245 -25.61 16.35 -20.91
C SER A 245 -24.80 15.05 -20.98
N GLY A 246 -24.10 14.75 -19.91
CA GLY A 246 -23.35 13.51 -19.79
C GLY A 246 -23.24 13.03 -18.36
N ARG A 247 -22.83 11.80 -18.19
CA ARG A 247 -22.56 11.17 -16.91
C ARG A 247 -21.05 10.99 -16.74
N LEU A 248 -20.53 11.23 -15.54
CA LEU A 248 -19.15 10.87 -15.22
C LEU A 248 -18.96 9.36 -15.42
N ARG A 249 -17.89 9.00 -16.11
CA ARG A 249 -17.53 7.59 -16.28
C ARG A 249 -17.14 7.00 -14.94
N GLN A 250 -17.81 5.94 -14.56
CA GLN A 250 -17.51 5.12 -13.38
C GLN A 250 -17.71 3.66 -13.73
N GLU A 251 -16.65 2.87 -13.62
CA GLU A 251 -16.76 1.42 -13.76
C GLU A 251 -17.15 0.83 -12.40
N HIS A 252 -18.01 -0.15 -12.42
CA HIS A 252 -18.45 -0.88 -11.24
C HIS A 252 -17.89 -2.29 -11.24
N PHE A 253 -17.18 -2.64 -10.16
CA PHE A 253 -16.63 -3.97 -9.95
C PHE A 253 -17.11 -4.51 -8.60
N GLU A 254 -17.91 -5.57 -8.66
CA GLU A 254 -18.27 -6.31 -7.46
C GLU A 254 -17.06 -7.15 -7.02
N PHE A 255 -16.60 -6.94 -5.77
CA PHE A 255 -15.53 -7.76 -5.22
C PHE A 255 -16.09 -9.11 -4.71
N PRO A 256 -15.44 -10.23 -5.03
CA PRO A 256 -14.27 -10.37 -5.89
C PRO A 256 -14.61 -10.53 -7.39
N ILE A 257 -13.74 -10.01 -8.27
CA ILE A 257 -13.85 -10.22 -9.73
C ILE A 257 -13.34 -11.60 -10.17
N ALA A 258 -12.52 -12.25 -9.35
CA ALA A 258 -11.96 -13.57 -9.62
C ALA A 258 -11.66 -14.29 -8.30
N LEU A 259 -12.43 -15.34 -8.01
CA LEU A 259 -12.22 -16.21 -6.84
C LEU A 259 -10.99 -17.09 -7.02
N HIS A 260 -10.24 -17.33 -5.93
CA HIS A 260 -9.01 -18.12 -5.92
C HIS A 260 -7.95 -17.63 -6.92
N ARG A 261 -7.95 -16.33 -7.21
CA ARG A 261 -6.95 -15.65 -8.04
C ARG A 261 -6.27 -14.61 -7.18
N ALA A 262 -5.05 -14.91 -6.77
CA ALA A 262 -4.21 -14.03 -5.96
C ALA A 262 -3.25 -13.22 -6.85
N ASP A 263 -2.59 -12.20 -6.29
CA ASP A 263 -1.51 -11.47 -6.92
C ASP A 263 -1.85 -11.00 -8.35
N PRO A 264 -3.00 -10.31 -8.54
CA PRO A 264 -3.49 -10.00 -9.87
C PRO A 264 -2.71 -8.86 -10.52
N CYS A 265 -2.41 -9.02 -11.81
CA CYS A 265 -1.87 -7.94 -12.64
C CYS A 265 -2.71 -7.76 -13.89
N MET A 266 -2.93 -6.51 -14.26
CA MET A 266 -3.68 -6.14 -15.46
C MET A 266 -2.89 -5.16 -16.32
N ILE A 267 -3.02 -5.29 -17.63
CA ILE A 267 -2.42 -4.36 -18.59
C ILE A 267 -3.37 -4.08 -19.76
N ARG A 268 -3.22 -2.90 -20.37
CA ARG A 268 -3.83 -2.59 -21.64
C ARG A 268 -2.81 -2.79 -22.76
N TRP A 269 -3.06 -3.81 -23.61
CA TRP A 269 -2.16 -4.20 -24.71
C TRP A 269 -2.92 -4.26 -26.03
N ASN A 270 -2.41 -3.55 -27.07
CA ASN A 270 -3.03 -3.48 -28.40
C ASN A 270 -4.54 -3.12 -28.39
N GLY A 271 -4.94 -2.25 -27.48
CA GLY A 271 -6.32 -1.80 -27.34
C GLY A 271 -7.23 -2.69 -26.52
N LYS A 272 -6.75 -3.85 -26.07
CA LYS A 272 -7.47 -4.81 -25.23
C LYS A 272 -6.95 -4.80 -23.79
N TYR A 273 -7.76 -5.26 -22.86
CA TYR A 273 -7.39 -5.49 -21.47
C TYR A 273 -7.00 -6.94 -21.28
N LEU A 274 -5.86 -7.16 -20.64
CA LEU A 274 -5.36 -8.48 -20.25
C LEU A 274 -5.28 -8.55 -18.72
N PHE A 275 -5.64 -9.69 -18.17
CA PHE A 275 -5.58 -9.98 -16.74
C PHE A 275 -4.89 -11.32 -16.51
N VAL A 276 -3.99 -11.38 -15.54
CA VAL A 276 -3.28 -12.57 -15.06
C VAL A 276 -3.23 -12.58 -13.55
N ALA A 277 -3.18 -13.74 -12.93
CA ALA A 277 -3.09 -13.88 -11.48
C ALA A 277 -2.51 -15.23 -11.09
N THR A 278 -2.00 -15.36 -9.88
CA THR A 278 -1.68 -16.63 -9.22
C THR A 278 -2.95 -17.47 -9.08
N ASN A 279 -2.87 -18.75 -9.45
CA ASN A 279 -3.99 -19.66 -9.37
C ASN A 279 -3.97 -20.50 -8.08
N ASP A 280 -4.58 -20.00 -7.01
CA ASP A 280 -4.70 -20.73 -5.75
C ASP A 280 -5.64 -21.94 -5.83
N ALA A 281 -6.50 -22.01 -6.85
CA ALA A 281 -7.49 -23.09 -6.99
C ALA A 281 -6.84 -24.45 -7.31
N ASP A 282 -5.68 -24.49 -7.94
CA ASP A 282 -4.97 -25.71 -8.31
C ASP A 282 -3.63 -25.91 -7.59
N GLY A 283 -3.36 -25.13 -6.55
CA GLY A 283 -2.11 -25.17 -5.83
C GLY A 283 -0.95 -24.50 -6.59
N ASN A 284 -1.23 -23.50 -7.39
CA ASN A 284 -0.28 -22.68 -8.13
C ASN A 284 0.49 -23.44 -9.24
N HIS A 285 -0.20 -24.34 -9.92
CA HIS A 285 0.37 -25.15 -11.00
C HIS A 285 0.15 -24.56 -12.41
N THR A 286 -0.73 -23.57 -12.56
CA THR A 286 -1.09 -23.01 -13.87
C THR A 286 -1.17 -21.49 -13.86
N LEU A 287 -0.89 -20.88 -15.03
CA LEU A 287 -1.16 -19.47 -15.32
C LEU A 287 -2.17 -19.36 -16.45
N TYR A 288 -3.18 -18.52 -16.25
CA TYR A 288 -4.22 -18.20 -17.22
C TYR A 288 -4.23 -16.71 -17.55
N ILE A 289 -4.59 -16.35 -18.78
CA ILE A 289 -4.89 -14.97 -19.17
C ILE A 289 -6.38 -14.86 -19.48
N ARG A 290 -7.00 -13.77 -19.03
CA ARG A 290 -8.28 -13.25 -19.54
C ARG A 290 -8.00 -12.11 -20.49
N GLU A 291 -8.83 -11.97 -21.55
CA GLU A 291 -8.77 -10.84 -22.49
C GLU A 291 -10.17 -10.30 -22.70
N SER A 292 -10.32 -8.98 -22.76
CA SER A 292 -11.57 -8.31 -23.10
C SER A 292 -11.35 -7.01 -23.88
N ASP A 293 -12.38 -6.54 -24.58
CA ASP A 293 -12.37 -5.28 -25.29
C ASP A 293 -12.66 -4.09 -24.38
N THR A 294 -13.34 -4.32 -23.25
CA THR A 294 -13.65 -3.31 -22.24
C THR A 294 -13.15 -3.73 -20.87
N LEU A 295 -12.83 -2.74 -20.02
CA LEU A 295 -12.39 -3.00 -18.67
C LEU A 295 -13.44 -3.75 -17.85
N LYS A 296 -14.72 -3.40 -18.04
CA LYS A 296 -15.85 -4.04 -17.35
C LYS A 296 -15.95 -5.52 -17.62
N ASP A 297 -15.70 -5.94 -18.85
CA ASP A 297 -15.89 -7.33 -19.28
C ASP A 297 -14.76 -8.26 -18.80
N ILE A 298 -13.64 -7.72 -18.28
CA ILE A 298 -12.49 -8.52 -17.81
C ILE A 298 -12.88 -9.48 -16.68
N ALA A 299 -13.82 -9.07 -15.83
CA ALA A 299 -14.29 -9.90 -14.71
C ALA A 299 -14.97 -11.20 -15.18
N SER A 300 -15.66 -11.16 -16.32
CA SER A 300 -16.40 -12.30 -16.88
C SER A 300 -15.72 -12.96 -18.07
N ALA A 301 -14.55 -12.49 -18.50
CA ALA A 301 -13.82 -13.03 -19.63
C ALA A 301 -13.31 -14.44 -19.36
N ASP A 302 -13.32 -15.28 -20.42
CA ASP A 302 -12.82 -16.65 -20.37
C ASP A 302 -11.32 -16.71 -20.06
N GLU A 303 -10.92 -17.64 -19.21
CA GLU A 303 -9.52 -17.93 -18.91
C GLU A 303 -8.90 -18.83 -19.99
N ARG A 304 -7.71 -18.48 -20.45
CA ARG A 304 -6.90 -19.26 -21.39
C ARG A 304 -5.58 -19.65 -20.76
N LEU A 305 -5.30 -20.95 -20.70
CA LEU A 305 -4.06 -21.49 -20.15
C LEU A 305 -2.85 -21.08 -21.02
N ILE A 306 -1.85 -20.45 -20.40
CA ILE A 306 -0.63 -20.03 -21.08
C ILE A 306 0.62 -20.73 -20.57
N LEU A 307 0.62 -21.22 -19.34
CA LEU A 307 1.72 -21.96 -18.73
C LEU A 307 1.18 -22.96 -17.72
N ASP A 308 1.79 -24.13 -17.66
CA ASP A 308 1.59 -25.13 -16.61
C ASP A 308 2.92 -25.74 -16.16
N SER A 309 2.95 -26.32 -14.97
CA SER A 309 4.13 -26.90 -14.34
C SER A 309 4.67 -28.16 -15.03
N ASP A 310 3.94 -28.73 -15.99
CA ASP A 310 4.36 -29.92 -16.73
C ASP A 310 5.00 -29.59 -18.07
N THR A 311 4.94 -28.32 -18.51
CA THR A 311 5.44 -27.91 -19.84
C THR A 311 6.96 -27.96 -19.96
N TYR A 312 7.67 -27.60 -18.90
CA TYR A 312 9.14 -27.49 -18.92
C TYR A 312 9.77 -28.20 -17.73
N GLU A 313 10.97 -28.80 -17.92
CA GLU A 313 11.66 -29.57 -16.88
C GLU A 313 12.05 -28.71 -15.66
N ASN A 314 12.32 -27.42 -15.88
CA ASN A 314 12.71 -26.48 -14.84
C ASN A 314 11.54 -25.73 -14.21
N ILE A 315 10.29 -26.07 -14.54
CA ILE A 315 9.09 -25.45 -13.99
C ILE A 315 8.22 -26.55 -13.39
N LYS A 316 8.18 -26.67 -12.06
CA LYS A 316 7.49 -27.78 -11.37
C LYS A 316 6.37 -27.35 -10.46
N GLY A 317 6.13 -26.06 -10.30
CA GLY A 317 5.05 -25.51 -9.48
C GLY A 317 5.38 -24.14 -8.92
N LEU A 318 4.55 -23.71 -7.99
CA LEU A 318 4.64 -22.40 -7.34
C LEU A 318 4.71 -21.27 -8.37
N LEU A 319 3.80 -21.32 -9.38
CA LEU A 319 3.69 -20.26 -10.38
C LEU A 319 3.01 -19.05 -9.73
N TRP A 320 3.83 -18.17 -9.13
CA TRP A 320 3.38 -17.07 -8.30
C TRP A 320 3.56 -15.70 -8.94
N ALA A 321 2.69 -14.78 -8.56
CA ALA A 321 2.78 -13.35 -8.80
C ALA A 321 3.14 -12.99 -10.24
N PRO A 322 2.35 -13.41 -11.24
CA PRO A 322 2.62 -13.07 -12.63
C PRO A 322 2.30 -11.60 -12.90
N GLU A 323 3.27 -10.88 -13.45
CA GLU A 323 3.15 -9.46 -13.76
C GLU A 323 3.38 -9.17 -15.24
N PHE A 324 2.46 -8.43 -15.86
CA PHE A 324 2.66 -7.92 -17.21
C PHE A 324 3.55 -6.68 -17.22
N HIS A 325 4.54 -6.67 -18.12
CA HIS A 325 5.36 -5.50 -18.41
C HIS A 325 5.57 -5.32 -19.91
N VAL A 326 5.58 -4.08 -20.36
CA VAL A 326 5.97 -3.72 -21.73
C VAL A 326 7.36 -3.13 -21.70
N ILE A 327 8.32 -3.82 -22.30
CA ILE A 327 9.70 -3.35 -22.41
C ILE A 327 10.04 -3.22 -23.90
N GLY A 328 10.31 -1.98 -24.34
CA GLY A 328 10.38 -1.66 -25.75
C GLY A 328 9.02 -1.86 -26.45
N ASP A 329 8.97 -2.68 -27.47
CA ASP A 329 7.74 -3.01 -28.24
C ASP A 329 7.14 -4.39 -27.89
N ARG A 330 7.57 -5.00 -26.77
CA ARG A 330 7.25 -6.40 -26.46
C ARG A 330 6.55 -6.53 -25.09
N LEU A 331 5.59 -7.44 -25.04
CA LEU A 331 4.92 -7.84 -23.81
C LEU A 331 5.69 -8.97 -23.13
N TYR A 332 5.92 -8.82 -21.83
CA TYR A 332 6.57 -9.78 -20.94
C TYR A 332 5.63 -10.18 -19.81
N ILE A 333 5.83 -11.37 -19.26
CA ILE A 333 5.30 -11.79 -17.96
C ILE A 333 6.49 -12.16 -17.08
N PHE A 334 6.66 -11.45 -15.98
CA PHE A 334 7.54 -11.82 -14.88
C PHE A 334 6.72 -12.65 -13.89
N PHE A 335 7.30 -13.67 -13.30
CA PHE A 335 6.66 -14.53 -12.31
C PHE A 335 7.70 -15.32 -11.53
N ALA A 336 7.32 -15.86 -10.37
CA ALA A 336 8.17 -16.81 -9.65
C ALA A 336 7.75 -18.24 -9.97
N CYS A 337 8.70 -19.17 -9.94
CA CYS A 337 8.46 -20.60 -10.01
C CYS A 337 9.62 -21.41 -9.47
N THR A 338 9.35 -22.65 -9.08
CA THR A 338 10.37 -23.58 -8.59
C THR A 338 10.70 -24.66 -9.62
N PRO A 339 11.99 -25.07 -9.74
CA PRO A 339 12.37 -26.26 -10.48
C PRO A 339 12.03 -27.58 -9.74
N GLY A 340 11.54 -27.53 -8.50
CA GLY A 340 11.18 -28.74 -7.75
C GLY A 340 10.69 -28.49 -6.33
N GLU A 341 11.47 -27.78 -5.53
CA GLU A 341 11.18 -27.55 -4.10
C GLU A 341 10.98 -26.07 -3.80
N PHE A 342 10.22 -25.76 -2.75
CA PHE A 342 9.97 -24.39 -2.29
C PHE A 342 11.25 -23.57 -2.11
N PHE A 343 12.29 -24.13 -1.48
CA PHE A 343 13.56 -23.44 -1.24
C PHE A 343 14.42 -23.21 -2.50
N CYS A 344 13.89 -23.53 -3.67
CA CYS A 344 14.50 -23.26 -4.97
C CYS A 344 13.63 -22.32 -5.81
N GLU A 345 12.71 -21.58 -5.19
CA GLU A 345 11.84 -20.60 -5.86
C GLU A 345 12.65 -19.46 -6.45
N GLU A 346 12.37 -19.10 -7.69
CA GLU A 346 13.17 -18.14 -8.44
C GLU A 346 12.31 -17.26 -9.35
N SER A 347 12.77 -16.02 -9.56
CA SER A 347 12.17 -15.10 -10.51
C SER A 347 12.47 -15.54 -11.95
N HIS A 348 11.42 -15.62 -12.77
CA HIS A 348 11.47 -15.97 -14.18
C HIS A 348 10.75 -14.92 -15.02
N VAL A 349 11.06 -14.90 -16.32
CA VAL A 349 10.39 -14.06 -17.30
C VAL A 349 10.17 -14.82 -18.61
N MET A 350 9.00 -14.61 -19.20
CA MET A 350 8.71 -15.03 -20.57
C MET A 350 8.17 -13.84 -21.38
N TYR A 351 8.30 -13.89 -22.69
CA TYR A 351 7.87 -12.82 -23.58
C TYR A 351 6.96 -13.34 -24.69
N LEU A 352 6.05 -12.48 -25.10
CA LEU A 352 5.20 -12.71 -26.26
C LEU A 352 6.04 -12.57 -27.53
N LYS A 353 5.95 -13.55 -28.44
CA LYS A 353 6.58 -13.50 -29.76
C LYS A 353 5.99 -12.34 -30.56
N LYS A 354 6.77 -11.80 -31.51
CA LYS A 354 6.31 -10.72 -32.39
C LYS A 354 5.04 -11.14 -33.11
N ASN A 355 4.00 -10.31 -33.06
CA ASN A 355 2.65 -10.56 -33.58
C ASN A 355 1.96 -11.79 -32.96
N GLY A 356 2.41 -12.26 -31.81
CA GLY A 356 1.81 -13.36 -31.08
C GLY A 356 0.46 -12.98 -30.46
N ASN A 357 -0.39 -13.99 -30.27
CA ASN A 357 -1.65 -13.84 -29.53
C ASN A 357 -1.41 -14.18 -28.04
N PRO A 358 -1.64 -13.24 -27.11
CA PRO A 358 -1.45 -13.47 -25.67
C PRO A 358 -2.20 -14.69 -25.11
N LEU A 359 -3.33 -15.04 -25.73
CA LEU A 359 -4.15 -16.19 -25.33
C LEU A 359 -3.65 -17.54 -25.87
N ASN A 360 -2.62 -17.52 -26.72
CA ASN A 360 -2.06 -18.73 -27.29
C ASN A 360 -0.75 -19.12 -26.60
N LYS A 361 -0.75 -20.21 -25.81
CA LYS A 361 0.41 -20.77 -25.12
C LYS A 361 1.65 -20.88 -26.02
N LYS A 362 1.49 -21.21 -27.32
CA LYS A 362 2.60 -21.40 -28.27
C LYS A 362 3.27 -20.10 -28.70
N ASP A 363 2.62 -18.96 -28.48
CA ASP A 363 3.13 -17.65 -28.85
C ASP A 363 4.00 -17.01 -27.76
N TRP A 364 4.03 -17.62 -26.58
CA TRP A 364 4.95 -17.27 -25.52
C TRP A 364 6.31 -17.96 -25.71
N SER A 365 7.38 -17.30 -25.27
CA SER A 365 8.71 -17.91 -25.23
C SER A 365 8.79 -18.95 -24.11
N LYS A 366 9.81 -19.83 -24.16
CA LYS A 366 10.20 -20.58 -22.97
C LYS A 366 10.56 -19.61 -21.84
N PRO A 367 10.11 -19.84 -20.59
CA PRO A 367 10.52 -19.07 -19.43
C PRO A 367 12.04 -19.09 -19.24
N LYS A 368 12.60 -17.94 -18.89
CA LYS A 368 14.01 -17.75 -18.58
C LYS A 368 14.15 -17.30 -17.14
N ARG A 369 15.06 -17.93 -16.41
CA ARG A 369 15.47 -17.46 -15.09
C ARG A 369 16.08 -16.06 -15.19
N VAL A 370 15.77 -15.19 -14.23
CA VAL A 370 16.44 -13.90 -14.11
C VAL A 370 17.78 -14.10 -13.42
N VAL A 371 18.85 -13.53 -13.99
CA VAL A 371 20.24 -13.72 -13.55
C VAL A 371 20.94 -12.38 -13.36
N ARG A 372 22.07 -12.39 -12.67
CA ARG A 372 22.98 -11.23 -12.54
C ARG A 372 23.59 -10.85 -13.89
N ALA A 373 24.25 -9.71 -13.95
CA ALA A 373 24.89 -9.18 -15.15
C ALA A 373 25.98 -10.13 -15.73
N ASP A 374 26.63 -10.90 -14.89
CA ASP A 374 27.65 -11.89 -15.28
C ASP A 374 27.07 -13.27 -15.66
N GLY A 375 25.74 -13.43 -15.54
CA GLY A 375 25.01 -14.66 -15.81
C GLY A 375 24.93 -15.62 -14.62
N SER A 376 25.46 -15.25 -13.46
CA SER A 376 25.28 -16.02 -12.23
C SER A 376 23.86 -15.84 -11.65
N ASP A 377 23.47 -16.76 -10.78
CA ASP A 377 22.18 -16.73 -10.11
C ASP A 377 22.06 -15.52 -9.17
N ILE A 378 20.84 -14.98 -9.00
CA ILE A 378 20.62 -13.86 -8.08
C ILE A 378 20.85 -14.32 -6.65
N CYS A 379 20.33 -15.48 -6.29
CA CYS A 379 20.41 -16.06 -4.94
C CYS A 379 20.88 -17.52 -4.98
N GLU A 380 21.29 -18.07 -3.83
CA GLU A 380 21.76 -19.45 -3.69
C GLU A 380 20.57 -20.39 -3.47
N ALA A 381 20.25 -21.22 -4.47
CA ALA A 381 19.18 -22.21 -4.38
C ALA A 381 19.31 -23.12 -3.15
N GLY A 382 18.22 -23.37 -2.44
CA GLY A 382 18.17 -24.14 -1.20
C GLY A 382 18.51 -23.34 0.07
N LYS A 383 18.96 -22.09 -0.07
CA LYS A 383 19.23 -21.18 1.05
C LYS A 383 18.43 -19.90 0.96
N GLU A 384 18.19 -19.44 -0.24
CA GLU A 384 17.52 -18.18 -0.56
C GLU A 384 16.50 -18.41 -1.68
N ILE A 385 15.46 -17.59 -1.71
CA ILE A 385 14.48 -17.56 -2.82
C ILE A 385 14.30 -16.13 -3.30
N THR A 386 13.91 -15.98 -4.58
CA THR A 386 13.50 -14.70 -5.17
C THR A 386 12.11 -14.81 -5.77
N LEU A 387 11.24 -13.85 -5.46
CA LEU A 387 9.84 -13.82 -5.94
C LEU A 387 9.39 -12.38 -6.19
N ASP A 388 8.18 -12.24 -6.78
CA ASP A 388 7.47 -10.98 -6.97
C ASP A 388 8.31 -9.90 -7.66
N MET A 389 8.96 -10.27 -8.76
CA MET A 389 9.82 -9.34 -9.49
C MET A 389 9.00 -8.43 -10.39
N THR A 390 9.02 -7.14 -10.10
CA THR A 390 8.49 -6.07 -10.97
C THR A 390 9.59 -5.39 -11.78
N ALA A 391 9.23 -4.80 -12.93
CA ALA A 391 10.15 -4.06 -13.77
C ALA A 391 9.53 -2.72 -14.22
N PHE A 392 10.30 -1.64 -14.20
CA PHE A 392 9.83 -0.31 -14.59
C PHE A 392 10.93 0.56 -15.15
N GLU A 393 10.53 1.55 -15.95
CA GLU A 393 11.42 2.59 -16.43
C GLU A 393 11.27 3.85 -15.58
N TRP A 394 12.41 4.44 -15.20
CA TRP A 394 12.47 5.72 -14.51
C TRP A 394 13.65 6.54 -15.00
N GLU A 395 13.40 7.77 -15.45
CA GLU A 395 14.41 8.70 -15.96
C GLU A 395 15.34 8.09 -17.03
N GLY A 396 14.75 7.28 -17.93
CA GLY A 396 15.47 6.66 -19.06
C GLY A 396 16.29 5.44 -18.72
N LYS A 397 16.17 4.89 -17.51
CA LYS A 397 16.78 3.65 -17.08
C LYS A 397 15.71 2.64 -16.66
N TRP A 398 16.00 1.35 -16.89
CA TRP A 398 15.17 0.27 -16.43
C TRP A 398 15.68 -0.29 -15.11
N TYR A 399 14.76 -0.59 -14.22
CA TYR A 399 15.01 -1.18 -12.91
C TYR A 399 14.14 -2.41 -12.70
N ALA A 400 14.67 -3.37 -11.92
CA ALA A 400 13.89 -4.45 -11.32
C ALA A 400 13.88 -4.28 -9.81
N VAL A 401 12.73 -4.57 -9.18
CA VAL A 401 12.58 -4.70 -7.73
C VAL A 401 11.94 -6.04 -7.46
N TRP A 402 12.43 -6.77 -6.45
CA TRP A 402 11.93 -8.09 -6.10
C TRP A 402 11.99 -8.32 -4.61
N SER A 403 11.29 -9.34 -4.13
CA SER A 403 11.43 -9.87 -2.79
C SER A 403 12.46 -10.99 -2.78
N GLU A 404 13.38 -10.97 -1.81
CA GLU A 404 14.36 -12.02 -1.58
C GLU A 404 14.33 -12.44 -0.12
N ARG A 405 14.20 -13.74 0.13
CA ARG A 405 14.18 -14.29 1.49
C ARG A 405 15.34 -15.25 1.68
N GLN A 406 16.16 -14.95 2.67
CA GLN A 406 17.21 -15.84 3.15
C GLN A 406 16.67 -16.73 4.26
N PHE A 407 16.79 -18.06 4.10
CA PHE A 407 16.42 -19.06 5.12
C PHE A 407 17.63 -19.62 5.87
N LEU A 408 18.78 -19.77 5.21
CA LEU A 408 19.98 -20.33 5.80
C LEU A 408 21.19 -19.39 5.67
N PRO A 409 22.08 -19.34 6.68
CA PRO A 409 22.10 -20.16 7.92
C PRO A 409 21.02 -19.78 8.92
N LYS A 410 20.32 -18.66 8.74
CA LYS A 410 19.24 -18.16 9.57
C LYS A 410 18.20 -17.48 8.69
N ASP A 411 16.92 -17.66 9.03
CA ASP A 411 15.83 -16.96 8.35
C ASP A 411 15.87 -15.47 8.73
N LEU A 412 16.17 -14.63 7.75
CA LEU A 412 16.18 -13.16 7.87
C LEU A 412 14.85 -12.51 7.51
N GLY A 413 13.88 -13.32 7.04
CA GLY A 413 12.67 -12.81 6.42
C GLY A 413 12.89 -12.40 4.96
N ALA A 414 11.86 -11.86 4.34
CA ALA A 414 11.87 -11.38 2.96
C ALA A 414 12.09 -9.87 2.94
N TRP A 415 13.06 -9.41 2.15
CA TRP A 415 13.42 -8.00 1.99
C TRP A 415 13.26 -7.60 0.52
N LEU A 416 12.98 -6.33 0.26
CA LEU A 416 13.00 -5.82 -1.09
C LEU A 416 14.42 -5.46 -1.53
N TYR A 417 14.76 -5.92 -2.72
CA TYR A 417 15.99 -5.58 -3.43
C TYR A 417 15.68 -4.80 -4.70
N ILE A 418 16.63 -3.99 -5.15
CA ILE A 418 16.57 -3.21 -6.38
C ILE A 418 17.89 -3.32 -7.15
N ALA A 419 17.80 -3.40 -8.48
CA ALA A 419 18.96 -3.28 -9.38
C ALA A 419 18.55 -2.63 -10.71
N GLU A 420 19.52 -2.10 -11.47
CA GLU A 420 19.30 -1.76 -12.87
C GLU A 420 19.02 -3.05 -13.67
N LEU A 421 18.05 -2.99 -14.60
CA LEU A 421 17.64 -4.09 -15.47
C LEU A 421 18.14 -3.84 -16.90
N ASN A 422 18.56 -4.88 -17.60
CA ASN A 422 18.93 -4.79 -19.01
C ASN A 422 17.69 -4.84 -19.92
N PRO A 423 17.25 -3.75 -20.55
CA PRO A 423 16.03 -3.73 -21.36
C PRO A 423 16.12 -4.59 -22.63
N GLU A 424 17.32 -4.83 -23.15
CA GLU A 424 17.53 -5.70 -24.31
C GLU A 424 17.46 -7.19 -23.95
N LYS A 425 17.71 -7.50 -22.67
CA LYS A 425 17.67 -8.85 -22.10
C LYS A 425 17.01 -8.80 -20.72
N PRO A 426 15.68 -8.64 -20.62
CA PRO A 426 15.00 -8.43 -19.33
C PRO A 426 15.09 -9.61 -18.34
N TRP A 427 15.78 -10.69 -18.72
CA TRP A 427 16.19 -11.79 -17.84
C TRP A 427 17.59 -11.62 -17.25
N MET A 428 18.19 -10.43 -17.37
CA MET A 428 19.51 -10.10 -16.82
C MET A 428 19.46 -8.75 -16.13
N LEU A 429 20.00 -8.70 -14.92
CA LEU A 429 20.30 -7.43 -14.27
C LEU A 429 21.42 -6.70 -15.00
N ALA A 430 21.47 -5.39 -14.93
CA ALA A 430 22.55 -4.55 -15.48
C ALA A 430 23.47 -3.99 -14.38
N GLY A 431 23.09 -4.15 -13.11
CA GLY A 431 23.86 -3.70 -11.95
C GLY A 431 23.76 -4.67 -10.78
N GLU A 432 24.51 -4.38 -9.72
CA GLU A 432 24.49 -5.19 -8.49
C GLU A 432 23.23 -4.93 -7.67
N PRO A 433 22.57 -5.98 -7.13
CA PRO A 433 21.46 -5.86 -6.21
C PRO A 433 21.78 -5.01 -4.98
N LYS A 434 20.85 -4.16 -4.59
CA LYS A 434 20.91 -3.35 -3.37
C LYS A 434 19.66 -3.58 -2.54
N VAL A 435 19.82 -3.66 -1.21
CA VAL A 435 18.66 -3.70 -0.30
C VAL A 435 17.90 -2.37 -0.39
N LEU A 436 16.62 -2.45 -0.69
CA LEU A 436 15.72 -1.31 -0.78
C LEU A 436 14.90 -1.14 0.50
N SER A 437 14.28 -2.21 0.99
CA SER A 437 13.43 -2.19 2.18
C SER A 437 13.61 -3.46 3.01
N LYS A 438 13.46 -3.29 4.34
CA LYS A 438 13.39 -4.37 5.31
C LYS A 438 12.06 -4.24 6.09
N PRO A 439 11.45 -5.33 6.54
CA PRO A 439 10.20 -5.32 7.32
C PRO A 439 10.44 -4.88 8.79
N GLU A 440 10.99 -3.69 8.98
CA GLU A 440 11.37 -3.16 10.31
C GLU A 440 10.18 -2.68 11.14
N PRO A 441 9.15 -1.96 10.59
CA PRO A 441 8.00 -1.52 11.38
C PRO A 441 7.15 -2.68 11.87
N GLY A 442 6.54 -2.55 13.05
CA GLY A 442 5.70 -3.59 13.65
C GLY A 442 4.54 -4.06 12.77
N TRP A 443 4.01 -3.21 11.90
CA TRP A 443 3.01 -3.60 10.92
C TRP A 443 3.57 -4.46 9.78
N ALA A 444 4.86 -4.35 9.48
CA ALA A 444 5.51 -5.09 8.38
C ALA A 444 6.08 -6.45 8.82
N ASN A 445 6.11 -6.70 10.13
CA ASN A 445 6.63 -7.96 10.68
C ASN A 445 5.60 -8.72 11.52
N ASN A 446 4.32 -8.46 11.29
CA ASN A 446 3.24 -9.13 12.00
C ASN A 446 3.09 -10.58 11.50
N HIS A 447 3.22 -11.54 12.39
CA HIS A 447 3.27 -12.99 12.17
C HIS A 447 4.48 -13.49 11.37
N THR A 448 5.08 -12.69 10.48
CA THR A 448 6.31 -13.02 9.75
C THR A 448 7.00 -11.74 9.27
N PHE A 449 8.33 -11.81 9.07
CA PHE A 449 9.12 -10.69 8.55
C PHE A 449 9.12 -10.73 7.02
N VAL A 450 8.23 -9.96 6.40
CA VAL A 450 8.07 -9.93 4.94
C VAL A 450 7.81 -8.51 4.45
N ASP A 451 8.62 -8.07 3.47
CA ASP A 451 8.30 -7.05 2.46
C ASP A 451 8.30 -7.75 1.10
N GLU A 452 7.17 -7.78 0.39
CA GLU A 452 7.00 -8.48 -0.89
C GLU A 452 6.02 -7.77 -1.83
N GLY A 453 5.75 -8.32 -3.02
CA GLY A 453 4.77 -7.77 -3.96
C GLY A 453 5.02 -6.31 -4.34
N PRO A 454 6.27 -5.89 -4.66
CA PRO A 454 6.53 -4.50 -5.02
C PRO A 454 5.93 -4.18 -6.39
N PHE A 455 5.29 -3.02 -6.54
CA PHE A 455 4.87 -2.52 -7.85
C PHE A 455 5.07 -1.01 -7.96
N ALA A 456 5.65 -0.56 -9.08
CA ALA A 456 5.94 0.84 -9.31
C ALA A 456 4.73 1.62 -9.82
N LEU A 457 4.53 2.83 -9.28
CA LEU A 457 3.52 3.78 -9.70
C LEU A 457 4.21 5.14 -9.96
N PRO A 458 4.76 5.35 -11.17
CA PRO A 458 5.43 6.58 -11.51
C PRO A 458 4.44 7.73 -11.72
N THR A 459 4.81 8.91 -11.23
CA THR A 459 4.13 10.18 -11.50
C THR A 459 5.12 11.16 -12.14
N GLU A 460 4.70 12.37 -12.45
CA GLU A 460 5.56 13.37 -13.11
C GLU A 460 6.82 13.71 -12.29
N ASN A 461 6.67 13.84 -10.96
CA ASN A 461 7.73 14.36 -10.09
C ASN A 461 8.19 13.36 -9.02
N ARG A 462 7.54 12.21 -8.90
CA ARG A 462 7.78 11.23 -7.84
C ARG A 462 7.52 9.82 -8.31
N LEU A 463 8.35 8.91 -7.89
CA LEU A 463 8.11 7.49 -8.05
C LEU A 463 7.58 6.93 -6.72
N TYR A 464 6.41 6.33 -6.77
CA TYR A 464 5.87 5.51 -5.70
C TYR A 464 6.15 4.05 -5.98
N LEU A 465 6.41 3.29 -4.95
CA LEU A 465 6.50 1.84 -4.97
C LEU A 465 5.63 1.31 -3.83
N THR A 466 4.50 0.73 -4.17
CA THR A 466 3.72 -0.03 -3.18
C THR A 466 4.35 -1.40 -3.02
N PHE A 467 4.21 -1.97 -1.85
CA PHE A 467 4.65 -3.32 -1.52
C PHE A 467 3.75 -3.86 -0.41
N SER A 468 3.76 -5.16 -0.24
CA SER A 468 2.96 -5.80 0.80
C SER A 468 3.84 -6.33 1.90
N SER A 469 3.27 -6.47 3.09
CA SER A 469 4.03 -6.88 4.27
C SER A 469 3.19 -7.71 5.23
N ALA A 470 3.89 -8.32 6.18
CA ALA A 470 3.37 -9.25 7.18
C ALA A 470 2.97 -10.61 6.59
N ALA A 471 2.32 -11.46 7.36
CA ALA A 471 1.87 -12.77 6.86
C ALA A 471 0.74 -12.63 5.83
N VAL A 472 0.71 -13.55 4.86
CA VAL A 472 -0.35 -13.62 3.83
C VAL A 472 -1.63 -14.21 4.43
N ASP A 473 -2.10 -13.59 5.51
CA ASP A 473 -3.37 -13.84 6.18
C ASP A 473 -4.15 -12.52 6.33
N THR A 474 -4.98 -12.37 7.35
CA THR A 474 -5.71 -11.12 7.60
C THR A 474 -4.82 -9.97 8.09
N SER A 475 -3.57 -10.25 8.47
CA SER A 475 -2.58 -9.24 8.84
C SER A 475 -1.82 -8.64 7.65
N TYR A 476 -2.02 -9.17 6.43
CA TYR A 476 -1.40 -8.66 5.22
C TYR A 476 -1.82 -7.22 4.93
N VAL A 477 -0.86 -6.36 4.63
CA VAL A 477 -1.04 -4.92 4.49
C VAL A 477 -0.20 -4.35 3.35
N VAL A 478 -0.53 -3.14 2.92
CA VAL A 478 0.23 -2.42 1.88
C VAL A 478 1.02 -1.28 2.49
N GLY A 479 2.32 -1.30 2.28
CA GLY A 479 3.25 -0.21 2.57
C GLY A 479 3.53 0.65 1.33
N LEU A 480 4.13 1.82 1.54
CA LEU A 480 4.49 2.74 0.48
C LEU A 480 5.93 3.23 0.66
N LEU A 481 6.72 3.05 -0.37
CA LEU A 481 8.00 3.72 -0.57
C LEU A 481 7.83 4.84 -1.58
N GLN A 482 8.52 5.93 -1.40
CA GLN A 482 8.50 7.05 -2.33
C GLN A 482 9.84 7.72 -2.46
N ILE A 483 10.14 8.20 -3.67
CA ILE A 483 11.36 8.90 -4.01
C ILE A 483 11.06 10.03 -5.00
N GLU A 484 11.71 11.16 -4.82
CA GLU A 484 11.59 12.30 -5.73
C GLU A 484 12.44 12.08 -6.98
N LYS A 485 11.97 12.64 -8.10
CA LYS A 485 12.70 12.67 -9.36
C LYS A 485 14.09 13.30 -9.20
N GLY A 486 15.07 12.76 -9.91
CA GLY A 486 16.47 13.21 -9.86
C GLY A 486 17.27 12.64 -8.68
N LYS A 487 16.70 11.76 -7.86
CA LYS A 487 17.42 11.05 -6.80
C LYS A 487 17.88 9.67 -7.29
N ASP A 488 19.00 9.19 -6.77
CA ASP A 488 19.48 7.83 -7.05
C ASP A 488 18.59 6.78 -6.39
N LEU A 489 17.95 5.93 -7.21
CA LEU A 489 17.08 4.84 -6.76
C LEU A 489 17.84 3.74 -6.02
N LEU A 490 19.14 3.58 -6.28
CA LEU A 490 19.97 2.54 -5.66
C LEU A 490 20.50 2.94 -4.28
N ASP A 491 20.32 4.20 -3.87
CA ASP A 491 20.59 4.63 -2.50
C ASP A 491 19.32 4.60 -1.67
N ARG A 492 19.19 3.59 -0.80
CA ARG A 492 18.06 3.40 0.13
C ARG A 492 17.71 4.68 0.92
N LYS A 493 18.68 5.53 1.22
CA LYS A 493 18.47 6.75 2.02
C LYS A 493 17.66 7.81 1.29
N ASN A 494 17.56 7.73 -0.03
CA ASN A 494 16.74 8.63 -0.83
C ASN A 494 15.25 8.26 -0.82
N TRP A 495 14.93 7.05 -0.38
CA TRP A 495 13.56 6.57 -0.28
C TRP A 495 12.96 6.86 1.09
N ARG A 496 11.72 7.30 1.10
CA ARG A 496 10.90 7.42 2.31
C ARG A 496 9.89 6.28 2.35
N LYS A 497 9.95 5.47 3.40
CA LYS A 497 8.93 4.47 3.74
C LYS A 497 7.90 5.12 4.65
N THR A 498 6.60 4.85 4.45
CA THR A 498 5.55 5.35 5.35
C THR A 498 5.65 4.70 6.72
N GLU A 499 5.29 5.44 7.76
CA GLU A 499 5.34 4.95 9.14
C GLU A 499 4.21 3.97 9.47
N TYR A 500 3.16 3.98 8.66
CA TYR A 500 1.97 3.13 8.78
C TYR A 500 1.58 2.58 7.39
N PRO A 501 0.87 1.44 7.34
CA PRO A 501 0.40 0.89 6.07
C PRO A 501 -0.72 1.76 5.49
N ILE A 502 -0.72 1.91 4.16
CA ILE A 502 -1.72 2.71 3.44
C ILE A 502 -3.00 1.92 3.11
N LEU A 503 -2.97 0.59 3.30
CA LEU A 503 -4.13 -0.29 3.11
C LEU A 503 -4.03 -1.48 4.07
N THR A 504 -5.12 -1.80 4.75
CA THR A 504 -5.20 -2.86 5.76
C THR A 504 -6.57 -3.55 5.70
N SER A 505 -6.75 -4.63 6.43
CA SER A 505 -8.06 -5.30 6.64
C SER A 505 -9.14 -4.40 7.28
N ARG A 506 -8.78 -3.19 7.71
CA ARG A 506 -9.71 -2.21 8.28
C ARG A 506 -10.07 -1.08 7.32
N SER A 507 -9.39 -0.99 6.18
CA SER A 507 -9.57 0.12 5.24
C SER A 507 -10.87 0.02 4.46
N VAL A 508 -11.23 -1.20 4.02
CA VAL A 508 -12.47 -1.44 3.24
C VAL A 508 -13.27 -2.58 3.89
N PRO A 509 -14.50 -2.32 4.32
CA PRO A 509 -15.33 -3.36 4.92
C PRO A 509 -15.55 -4.55 3.99
N GLY A 510 -15.33 -5.78 4.48
CA GLY A 510 -15.49 -7.01 3.71
C GLY A 510 -14.27 -7.42 2.89
N GLU A 511 -13.16 -6.70 2.99
CA GLU A 511 -11.89 -7.04 2.36
C GLU A 511 -10.81 -7.24 3.43
N TYR A 512 -10.27 -8.45 3.54
CA TYR A 512 -9.31 -8.83 4.57
C TYR A 512 -7.98 -9.28 3.96
N GLY A 513 -6.87 -8.93 4.59
CA GLY A 513 -5.54 -9.27 4.11
C GLY A 513 -5.29 -8.71 2.70
N THR A 514 -5.59 -7.42 2.53
CA THR A 514 -5.54 -6.73 1.24
C THR A 514 -4.11 -6.37 0.89
N GLY A 515 -3.67 -6.73 -0.33
CA GLY A 515 -2.33 -6.40 -0.79
C GLY A 515 -2.01 -6.90 -2.19
N HIS A 516 -0.72 -7.00 -2.48
CA HIS A 516 -0.14 -7.41 -3.76
C HIS A 516 -0.73 -6.61 -4.93
N ASN A 517 -0.47 -5.30 -4.88
CA ASN A 517 -1.03 -4.31 -5.79
C ASN A 517 -0.27 -4.26 -7.11
N ALA A 518 -1.00 -4.13 -8.23
CA ALA A 518 -0.44 -3.79 -9.52
C ALA A 518 -1.28 -2.68 -10.17
N TYR A 519 -0.66 -1.86 -11.02
CA TYR A 519 -1.31 -0.68 -11.58
C TYR A 519 -1.33 -0.72 -13.10
N MET A 520 -2.48 -0.33 -13.66
CA MET A 520 -2.67 -0.14 -15.09
C MET A 520 -3.21 1.27 -15.35
N THR A 521 -2.63 1.98 -16.32
CA THR A 521 -3.19 3.24 -16.82
C THR A 521 -4.07 2.96 -18.04
N ASP A 522 -5.34 3.38 -17.96
CA ASP A 522 -6.30 3.26 -19.05
C ASP A 522 -6.06 4.35 -20.13
N ALA A 523 -6.74 4.20 -21.26
CA ALA A 523 -6.65 5.13 -22.40
C ALA A 523 -7.01 6.57 -22.05
N ASP A 524 -7.84 6.76 -21.05
CA ASP A 524 -8.24 8.09 -20.59
C ASP A 524 -7.37 8.63 -19.43
N GLY A 525 -6.25 7.97 -19.12
CA GLY A 525 -5.35 8.36 -18.04
C GLY A 525 -5.82 7.94 -16.63
N THR A 526 -6.95 7.26 -16.50
CA THR A 526 -7.39 6.69 -15.23
C THR A 526 -6.47 5.55 -14.83
N ILE A 527 -6.00 5.59 -13.58
CA ILE A 527 -5.14 4.54 -13.02
C ILE A 527 -6.01 3.56 -12.23
N TRP A 528 -5.87 2.28 -12.54
CA TRP A 528 -6.56 1.18 -11.90
C TRP A 528 -5.57 0.35 -11.09
N ASN A 529 -5.95 0.05 -9.86
CA ASN A 529 -5.27 -0.86 -8.96
C ASN A 529 -5.92 -2.23 -9.04
N THR A 530 -5.16 -3.27 -9.36
CA THR A 530 -5.53 -4.65 -9.10
C THR A 530 -4.86 -5.10 -7.82
N TYR A 531 -5.56 -5.86 -7.01
CA TYR A 531 -5.10 -6.34 -5.70
C TYR A 531 -5.77 -7.65 -5.35
N HIS A 532 -5.24 -8.38 -4.41
CA HIS A 532 -6.01 -9.43 -3.79
C HIS A 532 -6.48 -9.04 -2.38
N ALA A 533 -7.60 -9.62 -1.99
CA ALA A 533 -8.11 -9.63 -0.62
C ALA A 533 -8.91 -10.93 -0.40
N ARG A 534 -9.34 -11.14 0.82
CA ARG A 534 -10.24 -12.22 1.21
C ARG A 534 -11.63 -11.67 1.45
N PRO A 535 -12.71 -12.22 0.86
CA PRO A 535 -14.09 -11.77 1.13
C PRO A 535 -14.61 -12.19 2.51
N GLY A 536 -13.79 -12.82 3.32
CA GLY A 536 -14.00 -13.23 4.71
C GLY A 536 -12.69 -13.67 5.32
N THR A 537 -12.56 -13.67 6.64
CA THR A 537 -11.30 -13.95 7.34
C THR A 537 -10.69 -15.30 7.00
N GLU A 538 -11.53 -16.31 6.75
CA GLU A 538 -11.13 -17.68 6.36
C GLU A 538 -11.29 -17.94 4.86
N ALA A 539 -11.72 -16.94 4.09
CA ALA A 539 -11.93 -17.13 2.65
C ALA A 539 -10.59 -17.14 1.87
N PRO A 540 -10.55 -17.73 0.67
CA PRO A 540 -9.37 -17.71 -0.17
C PRO A 540 -9.06 -16.29 -0.67
N ARG A 541 -7.79 -16.04 -0.99
CA ARG A 541 -7.36 -14.84 -1.70
C ARG A 541 -8.10 -14.74 -3.03
N SER A 542 -8.61 -13.57 -3.33
CA SER A 542 -9.43 -13.32 -4.52
C SER A 542 -9.14 -11.93 -5.06
N SER A 543 -9.20 -11.76 -6.36
CA SER A 543 -8.80 -10.51 -7.01
C SER A 543 -9.89 -9.45 -6.95
N GLY A 544 -9.48 -8.20 -6.79
CA GLY A 544 -10.29 -7.00 -6.91
C GLY A 544 -9.68 -5.97 -7.86
N ILE A 545 -10.50 -5.02 -8.31
CA ILE A 545 -10.09 -3.85 -9.10
C ILE A 545 -10.68 -2.62 -8.45
N ARG A 546 -9.88 -1.55 -8.32
CA ARG A 546 -10.33 -0.25 -7.80
C ARG A 546 -9.55 0.88 -8.46
N ARG A 547 -10.21 2.02 -8.69
CA ARG A 547 -9.53 3.22 -9.18
C ARG A 547 -8.55 3.75 -8.14
N VAL A 548 -7.37 4.16 -8.57
CA VAL A 548 -6.43 4.90 -7.73
C VAL A 548 -6.82 6.37 -7.69
N HIS A 549 -6.94 6.92 -6.50
CA HIS A 549 -7.02 8.35 -6.28
C HIS A 549 -5.67 8.86 -5.74
N PHE A 550 -5.40 10.14 -5.89
CA PHE A 550 -4.25 10.81 -5.27
C PHE A 550 -4.75 11.90 -4.33
N ASP A 551 -4.31 11.84 -3.10
CA ASP A 551 -4.71 12.79 -2.07
C ASP A 551 -4.12 14.20 -2.27
N MET A 552 -4.35 15.08 -1.31
CA MET A 552 -3.86 16.47 -1.34
C MET A 552 -2.33 16.61 -1.42
N ASP A 553 -1.55 15.56 -1.09
CA ASP A 553 -0.08 15.51 -1.19
C ASP A 553 0.39 14.82 -2.47
N GLY A 554 -0.54 14.32 -3.28
CA GLY A 554 -0.27 13.49 -4.45
C GLY A 554 0.15 12.07 -4.10
N GLU A 555 -0.12 11.56 -2.89
CA GLU A 555 0.10 10.18 -2.51
C GLU A 555 -1.09 9.28 -2.90
N PRO A 556 -0.86 8.02 -3.30
CA PRO A 556 -1.93 7.13 -3.73
C PRO A 556 -2.86 6.75 -2.59
N VAL A 557 -4.17 6.84 -2.84
CA VAL A 557 -5.26 6.39 -1.99
C VAL A 557 -5.86 5.13 -2.63
N LEU A 558 -5.81 4.01 -1.92
CA LEU A 558 -6.19 2.70 -2.44
C LEU A 558 -7.50 2.15 -1.86
N ASP A 559 -8.04 2.80 -0.85
CA ASP A 559 -9.25 2.41 -0.12
C ASP A 559 -10.50 3.23 -0.50
N MET A 560 -10.40 4.08 -1.53
CA MET A 560 -11.55 4.84 -2.02
C MET A 560 -12.51 3.93 -2.79
N THR A 561 -13.62 3.57 -2.15
CA THR A 561 -14.70 2.79 -2.76
C THR A 561 -15.52 3.64 -3.75
N GLU A 562 -16.32 2.99 -4.58
CA GLU A 562 -17.07 3.68 -5.65
C GLU A 562 -18.04 4.74 -5.15
N ASP A 563 -18.67 4.50 -4.00
CA ASP A 563 -19.60 5.44 -3.34
C ASP A 563 -18.89 6.69 -2.80
N LEU A 564 -17.60 6.57 -2.44
CA LEU A 564 -16.76 7.70 -2.06
C LEU A 564 -16.20 8.42 -3.29
N ASP A 565 -15.92 7.69 -4.38
CA ASP A 565 -15.28 8.20 -5.59
C ASP A 565 -16.18 9.15 -6.40
N ILE A 566 -17.45 8.81 -6.58
CA ILE A 566 -18.45 9.68 -7.22
C ILE A 566 -19.73 9.69 -6.38
N ASN A 567 -20.04 10.83 -5.79
CA ASN A 567 -21.36 11.03 -5.21
C ASN A 567 -22.39 11.13 -6.34
N PRO A 568 -23.44 10.28 -6.38
CA PRO A 568 -24.44 10.28 -7.45
C PRO A 568 -25.12 11.63 -7.71
N ILE A 569 -25.17 12.52 -6.71
CA ILE A 569 -25.72 13.87 -6.83
C ILE A 569 -24.88 14.70 -7.83
N PHE A 570 -23.58 14.48 -7.92
CA PHE A 570 -22.65 15.20 -8.80
C PHE A 570 -22.33 14.43 -10.08
N GLY A 571 -22.86 13.23 -10.27
CA GLY A 571 -22.49 12.33 -11.38
C GLY A 571 -22.95 12.80 -12.77
N ILE A 572 -23.73 13.88 -12.88
CA ILE A 572 -24.23 14.42 -14.17
C ILE A 572 -23.69 15.82 -14.40
N VAL A 573 -23.11 16.02 -15.56
CA VAL A 573 -22.65 17.34 -16.04
C VAL A 573 -23.52 17.83 -17.20
N LYS A 574 -23.65 19.15 -17.31
CA LYS A 574 -24.38 19.81 -18.42
C LYS A 574 -23.52 20.95 -18.96
N THR A 575 -23.52 21.11 -20.27
CA THR A 575 -22.75 22.17 -20.95
C THR A 575 -23.45 22.60 -22.24
N ARG A 576 -23.14 23.79 -22.70
CA ARG A 576 -23.51 24.25 -24.03
C ARG A 576 -22.46 23.76 -25.05
N LEU A 577 -22.86 22.90 -25.97
CA LEU A 577 -22.01 22.40 -27.03
C LEU A 577 -22.16 23.33 -28.25
N ILE A 578 -21.05 23.89 -28.72
CA ILE A 578 -20.97 24.71 -29.91
C ILE A 578 -20.21 23.91 -30.97
N ILE A 579 -20.90 23.54 -32.05
CA ILE A 579 -20.29 22.88 -33.20
C ILE A 579 -19.88 23.94 -34.21
N ARG A 580 -18.59 23.98 -34.55
CA ARG A 580 -18.01 24.86 -35.59
C ARG A 580 -17.26 24.01 -36.61
N ARG A 581 -17.26 24.47 -37.86
CA ARG A 581 -16.41 23.92 -38.93
C ARG A 581 -15.09 24.64 -39.00
#